data_9c9b1985fc893b9482abb0fa169c2228
#
_entry.id   9c9b1985fc893b9482abb0fa169c2228
#
_cell.length_a   1.000
_cell.length_b   1.000
_cell.length_c   1.000
_cell.angle_alpha   90.00
_cell.angle_beta   90.00
_cell.angle_gamma   90.00
#
_symmetry.space_group_name_H-M   'P 1'
#
loop_
_entity.id
_entity.type
_entity.pdbx_description
1 polymer ?
#
loop_
_entity_poly.entity_id
_entity_poly.type
_entity_poly.pdbx_seq_one_letter_code
_entity_poly.pdbx_strand_id
1 'polypeptide(L)'
;GYVGFLVYDTLEKPYTVALDAGHGGSDMGAEGLLYEVELTERTVSELQGLLEADGRFRVVLSRKIGEGATVTERNHELQRRHPDLLLSVHGNASENSSANGFECYPSPPGYENHAESLAFATLLAEEMQNAGATLRGTGTAGVRYGYYDENGNKIFRDSDDTTVYAYD
;
A
#
# COMPACT_ATOMS: atom_id res chain seq x y z
N GLY A 1 23.68 39.09 24.62
CA GLY A 1 23.34 38.03 23.67
C GLY A 1 22.06 37.34 24.14
N TYR A 2 21.06 37.30 23.31
CA TYR A 2 19.83 36.54 23.57
C TYR A 2 20.01 35.16 23.00
N VAL A 3 19.88 34.12 23.83
CA VAL A 3 19.78 32.74 23.37
C VAL A 3 18.30 32.45 23.16
N GLY A 4 17.87 32.46 21.93
CA GLY A 4 16.52 32.00 21.57
C GLY A 4 16.51 30.48 21.48
N PHE A 5 15.72 29.83 22.34
CA PHE A 5 15.39 28.43 22.17
C PHE A 5 14.19 28.35 21.22
N LEU A 6 14.37 27.76 20.06
CA LEU A 6 13.25 27.24 19.30
C LEU A 6 12.78 25.98 20.04
N VAL A 7 11.71 26.14 20.80
CA VAL A 7 10.98 24.96 21.30
C VAL A 7 10.19 24.44 20.12
N TYR A 8 10.71 23.44 19.45
CA TYR A 8 9.87 22.61 18.61
C TYR A 8 8.91 21.91 19.56
N ASP A 9 7.63 22.14 19.34
CA ASP A 9 6.61 21.31 19.97
C ASP A 9 6.74 19.91 19.41
N THR A 10 7.50 19.08 20.12
CA THR A 10 7.68 17.67 19.78
C THR A 10 6.47 16.83 20.16
N LEU A 11 5.40 17.44 20.62
CA LEU A 11 4.06 16.86 20.68
C LEU A 11 3.41 16.98 19.30
N GLU A 12 4.14 16.63 18.26
CA GLU A 12 3.55 16.40 16.96
C GLU A 12 2.46 15.35 17.14
N LYS A 13 1.30 15.64 16.58
CA LYS A 13 0.24 14.63 16.47
C LYS A 13 0.86 13.37 15.90
N PRO A 14 0.60 12.20 16.47
CA PRO A 14 1.07 10.96 15.87
C PRO A 14 0.61 10.90 14.41
N TYR A 15 1.48 10.52 13.51
CA TYR A 15 1.14 10.34 12.12
C TYR A 15 0.02 9.31 11.99
N THR A 16 -1.01 9.66 11.24
CA THR A 16 -2.12 8.74 11.02
C THR A 16 -1.83 7.88 9.80
N VAL A 17 -1.65 6.59 10.04
CA VAL A 17 -1.47 5.59 8.98
C VAL A 17 -2.78 4.86 8.77
N ALA A 18 -3.31 4.92 7.57
CA ALA A 18 -4.46 4.14 7.15
C ALA A 18 -3.99 2.81 6.56
N LEU A 19 -4.46 1.71 7.12
CA LEU A 19 -4.21 0.38 6.61
C LEU A 19 -5.50 -0.19 6.02
N ASP A 20 -5.42 -0.66 4.79
CA ASP A 20 -6.50 -1.32 4.08
C ASP A 20 -6.15 -2.80 3.85
N ALA A 21 -6.84 -3.69 4.54
CA ALA A 21 -6.78 -5.11 4.22
C ALA A 21 -7.71 -5.40 3.04
N GLY A 22 -7.16 -5.78 1.90
CA GLY A 22 -7.93 -6.15 0.73
C GLY A 22 -8.93 -7.27 1.02
N HIS A 23 -10.04 -7.29 0.27
CA HIS A 23 -11.12 -8.28 0.43
C HIS A 23 -11.82 -8.20 1.78
N GLY A 24 -12.46 -9.28 2.24
CA GLY A 24 -13.08 -9.39 3.56
C GLY A 24 -14.52 -9.91 3.55
N GLY A 25 -14.95 -10.46 4.69
CA GLY A 25 -16.26 -11.07 4.81
C GLY A 25 -16.45 -12.25 3.88
N SER A 26 -17.39 -12.17 2.95
CA SER A 26 -17.64 -13.21 1.94
C SER A 26 -16.71 -13.10 0.70
N ASP A 27 -16.02 -11.98 0.53
CA ASP A 27 -15.01 -11.80 -0.52
C ASP A 27 -13.67 -12.33 -0.02
N MET A 28 -13.34 -13.53 -0.45
CA MET A 28 -12.11 -14.21 -0.04
C MET A 28 -10.89 -13.78 -0.85
N GLY A 29 -11.08 -13.03 -1.95
CA GLY A 29 -10.00 -12.72 -2.89
C GLY A 29 -9.49 -13.94 -3.64
N ALA A 30 -8.26 -13.89 -4.11
CA ALA A 30 -7.62 -15.00 -4.80
C ALA A 30 -7.46 -16.24 -3.89
N GLU A 31 -7.61 -17.42 -4.50
CA GLU A 31 -7.41 -18.71 -3.85
C GLU A 31 -6.08 -19.33 -4.31
N GLY A 32 -5.20 -19.68 -3.35
CA GLY A 32 -3.92 -20.34 -3.59
C GLY A 32 -3.62 -21.35 -2.47
N LEU A 33 -2.46 -21.26 -1.85
CA LEU A 33 -2.14 -22.03 -0.62
C LEU A 33 -2.99 -21.58 0.58
N LEU A 34 -3.47 -20.36 0.51
CA LEU A 34 -4.43 -19.76 1.45
C LEU A 34 -5.31 -18.78 0.66
N TYR A 35 -6.38 -18.31 1.25
CA TYR A 35 -7.17 -17.23 0.66
C TYR A 35 -6.47 -15.88 0.85
N GLU A 36 -6.61 -15.01 -0.14
CA GLU A 36 -5.96 -13.69 -0.10
C GLU A 36 -6.36 -12.88 1.14
N VAL A 37 -7.62 -12.96 1.56
CA VAL A 37 -8.11 -12.28 2.76
C VAL A 37 -7.34 -12.69 4.04
N GLU A 38 -6.93 -13.96 4.15
CA GLU A 38 -6.14 -14.43 5.31
C GLU A 38 -4.76 -13.77 5.35
N LEU A 39 -4.14 -13.62 4.17
CA LEU A 39 -2.86 -12.92 4.03
C LEU A 39 -3.00 -11.44 4.40
N THR A 40 -3.99 -10.77 3.81
CA THR A 40 -4.15 -9.32 3.99
C THR A 40 -4.50 -8.94 5.41
N GLU A 41 -5.42 -9.67 6.04
CA GLU A 41 -5.82 -9.44 7.43
C GLU A 41 -4.70 -9.70 8.41
N ARG A 42 -3.95 -10.78 8.22
CA ARG A 42 -2.80 -11.09 9.07
C ARG A 42 -1.71 -10.03 8.94
N THR A 43 -1.36 -9.64 7.71
CA THR A 43 -0.33 -8.62 7.47
C THR A 43 -0.73 -7.28 8.07
N VAL A 44 -1.97 -6.85 7.86
CA VAL A 44 -2.47 -5.59 8.40
C VAL A 44 -2.52 -5.61 9.93
N SER A 45 -2.94 -6.73 10.54
CA SER A 45 -2.98 -6.85 12.01
C SER A 45 -1.59 -6.78 12.63
N GLU A 46 -0.61 -7.47 12.04
CA GLU A 46 0.77 -7.44 12.52
C GLU A 46 1.38 -6.02 12.36
N LEU A 47 1.16 -5.40 11.20
CA LEU A 47 1.65 -4.05 10.92
C LEU A 47 1.01 -3.00 11.84
N GLN A 48 -0.29 -3.12 12.11
CA GLN A 48 -0.97 -2.26 13.09
C GLN A 48 -0.29 -2.34 14.46
N GLY A 49 -0.07 -3.55 14.95
CA GLY A 49 0.58 -3.75 16.27
C GLY A 49 1.98 -3.14 16.33
N LEU A 50 2.77 -3.28 15.26
CA LEU A 50 4.12 -2.71 15.19
C LEU A 50 4.10 -1.18 15.15
N LEU A 51 3.23 -0.58 14.35
CA LEU A 51 3.12 0.87 14.22
C LEU A 51 2.61 1.51 15.53
N GLU A 52 1.60 0.93 16.16
CA GLU A 52 1.04 1.45 17.42
C GLU A 52 2.03 1.33 18.59
N ALA A 53 2.86 0.28 18.58
CA ALA A 53 3.91 0.10 19.58
C ALA A 53 5.03 1.14 19.48
N ASP A 54 5.27 1.73 18.32
CA ASP A 54 6.27 2.78 18.11
C ASP A 54 5.88 4.11 18.79
N GLY A 55 4.59 4.38 18.97
CA GLY A 55 4.07 5.58 19.61
C GLY A 55 4.06 6.84 18.74
N ARG A 56 4.76 6.86 17.62
CA ARG A 56 4.74 7.96 16.63
C ARG A 56 3.56 7.87 15.68
N PHE A 57 2.89 6.73 15.65
CA PHE A 57 1.83 6.43 14.69
C PHE A 57 0.50 6.14 15.38
N ARG A 58 -0.56 6.56 14.73
CA ARG A 58 -1.93 6.14 15.00
C ARG A 58 -2.45 5.39 13.78
N VAL A 59 -2.91 4.19 13.99
CA VAL A 59 -3.45 3.39 12.89
C VAL A 59 -4.97 3.54 12.80
N VAL A 60 -5.47 3.63 11.58
CA VAL A 60 -6.88 3.53 11.23
C VAL A 60 -7.06 2.44 10.18
N LEU A 61 -8.07 1.60 10.36
CA LEU A 61 -8.37 0.53 9.43
C LEU A 61 -9.51 0.93 8.51
N SER A 62 -9.48 0.49 7.25
CA SER A 62 -10.56 0.66 6.28
C SER A 62 -11.82 -0.12 6.66
N ARG A 63 -11.64 -1.26 7.30
CA ARG A 63 -12.67 -2.13 7.87
C ARG A 63 -12.12 -2.87 9.09
N LYS A 64 -12.99 -3.41 9.91
CA LYS A 64 -12.53 -4.29 10.97
C LYS A 64 -12.07 -5.64 10.41
N ILE A 65 -11.06 -6.22 11.06
CA ILE A 65 -10.59 -7.56 10.74
C ILE A 65 -11.74 -8.56 10.95
N GLY A 66 -11.92 -9.46 9.97
CA GLY A 66 -13.00 -10.44 9.95
C GLY A 66 -14.35 -9.92 9.43
N GLU A 67 -14.50 -8.60 9.21
CA GLU A 67 -15.71 -8.02 8.63
C GLU A 67 -15.52 -7.77 7.12
N GLY A 68 -16.60 -7.81 6.36
CA GLY A 68 -16.59 -7.44 4.94
C GLY A 68 -16.90 -5.97 4.74
N ALA A 69 -16.32 -5.38 3.70
CA ALA A 69 -16.70 -4.07 3.20
C ALA A 69 -16.35 -3.98 1.71
N THR A 70 -17.20 -3.34 0.93
CA THR A 70 -16.94 -3.05 -0.48
C THR A 70 -15.77 -2.09 -0.64
N VAL A 71 -15.13 -2.08 -1.81
CA VAL A 71 -14.05 -1.12 -2.13
C VAL A 71 -14.52 0.32 -1.89
N THR A 72 -15.77 0.64 -2.25
CA THR A 72 -16.35 1.98 -2.06
C THR A 72 -16.46 2.34 -0.59
N GLU A 73 -16.94 1.43 0.26
CA GLU A 73 -17.04 1.65 1.70
C GLU A 73 -15.69 1.83 2.35
N ARG A 74 -14.71 0.98 2.00
CA ARG A 74 -13.34 1.10 2.49
C ARG A 74 -12.71 2.45 2.10
N ASN A 75 -12.80 2.84 0.84
CA ASN A 75 -12.29 4.11 0.36
C ASN A 75 -12.95 5.30 1.08
N HIS A 76 -14.28 5.27 1.27
CA HIS A 76 -14.99 6.32 1.99
C HIS A 76 -14.54 6.43 3.45
N GLU A 77 -14.36 5.31 4.14
CA GLU A 77 -13.85 5.31 5.52
C GLU A 77 -12.43 5.90 5.59
N LEU A 78 -11.55 5.51 4.68
CA LEU A 78 -10.17 6.02 4.62
C LEU A 78 -10.13 7.53 4.34
N GLN A 79 -10.89 8.01 3.36
CA GLN A 79 -10.96 9.44 3.03
C GLN A 79 -11.46 10.27 4.21
N ARG A 80 -12.47 9.78 4.93
CA ARG A 80 -13.04 10.47 6.09
C ARG A 80 -12.06 10.65 7.24
N ARG A 81 -11.03 9.79 7.31
CA ARG A 81 -10.01 9.82 8.37
C ARG A 81 -8.86 10.76 8.08
N HIS A 82 -8.75 11.28 6.86
CA HIS A 82 -7.65 12.17 6.44
C HIS A 82 -6.27 11.67 6.90
N PRO A 83 -5.85 10.46 6.50
CA PRO A 83 -4.58 9.89 6.92
C PRO A 83 -3.40 10.62 6.26
N ASP A 84 -2.25 10.63 6.94
CA ASP A 84 -0.99 11.13 6.39
C ASP A 84 -0.38 10.12 5.40
N LEU A 85 -0.64 8.83 5.61
CA LEU A 85 -0.22 7.73 4.74
C LEU A 85 -1.34 6.70 4.62
N LEU A 86 -1.53 6.17 3.40
CA LEU A 86 -2.42 5.05 3.12
C LEU A 86 -1.64 3.89 2.50
N LEU A 87 -1.82 2.71 3.06
CA LEU A 87 -1.28 1.46 2.53
C LEU A 87 -2.40 0.42 2.40
N SER A 88 -2.68 0.02 1.15
CA SER A 88 -3.57 -1.11 0.85
C SER A 88 -2.74 -2.36 0.61
N VAL A 89 -3.12 -3.46 1.23
CA VAL A 89 -2.42 -4.74 1.18
C VAL A 89 -3.26 -5.75 0.41
N HIS A 90 -2.64 -6.35 -0.60
CA HIS A 90 -3.21 -7.40 -1.44
C HIS A 90 -2.21 -8.54 -1.64
N GLY A 91 -2.68 -9.72 -2.02
CA GLY A 91 -1.84 -10.86 -2.36
C GLY A 91 -1.62 -11.02 -3.86
N ASN A 92 -2.44 -10.37 -4.67
CA ASN A 92 -2.52 -10.55 -6.13
C ASN A 92 -2.85 -11.99 -6.56
N ALA A 93 -3.11 -12.15 -7.85
CA ALA A 93 -3.27 -13.44 -8.51
C ALA A 93 -2.61 -13.41 -9.88
N SER A 94 -2.23 -14.57 -10.39
CA SER A 94 -1.79 -14.74 -11.76
C SER A 94 -2.09 -16.17 -12.22
N GLU A 95 -2.54 -16.34 -13.45
CA GLU A 95 -2.64 -17.68 -14.09
C GLU A 95 -1.27 -18.28 -14.37
N ASN A 96 -0.24 -17.44 -14.44
CA ASN A 96 1.14 -17.89 -14.59
C ASN A 96 1.69 -18.35 -13.23
N SER A 97 1.81 -19.65 -13.04
CA SER A 97 2.33 -20.26 -11.79
C SER A 97 3.78 -19.90 -11.44
N SER A 98 4.54 -19.33 -12.39
CA SER A 98 5.90 -18.82 -12.14
C SER A 98 5.93 -17.35 -11.72
N ALA A 99 4.79 -16.64 -11.79
CA ALA A 99 4.70 -15.27 -11.35
C ALA A 99 4.84 -15.20 -9.82
N ASN A 100 5.82 -14.47 -9.35
CA ASN A 100 6.04 -14.21 -7.94
C ASN A 100 6.76 -12.86 -7.74
N GLY A 101 6.79 -12.41 -6.51
CA GLY A 101 7.55 -11.24 -6.11
C GLY A 101 6.67 -10.12 -5.58
N PHE A 102 7.30 -9.25 -4.80
CA PHE A 102 6.68 -8.05 -4.26
C PHE A 102 6.56 -6.98 -5.32
N GLU A 103 5.44 -6.29 -5.33
CA GLU A 103 5.22 -5.09 -6.14
C GLU A 103 4.36 -4.08 -5.39
N CYS A 104 4.54 -2.81 -5.68
CA CYS A 104 3.73 -1.72 -5.11
C CYS A 104 3.37 -0.68 -6.18
N TYR A 105 2.26 -0.01 -5.94
CA TYR A 105 1.63 0.91 -6.88
C TYR A 105 1.42 2.27 -6.22
N PRO A 106 2.40 3.19 -6.32
CA PRO A 106 2.22 4.56 -5.88
C PRO A 106 1.27 5.33 -6.79
N SER A 107 0.82 6.49 -6.34
CA SER A 107 0.06 7.42 -7.16
C SER A 107 0.84 7.73 -8.45
N PRO A 108 0.23 7.58 -9.64
CA PRO A 108 0.93 7.78 -10.89
C PRO A 108 1.25 9.27 -11.15
N PRO A 109 2.14 9.58 -12.11
CA PRO A 109 2.42 10.95 -12.52
C PRO A 109 1.16 11.75 -12.85
N GLY A 110 1.14 13.01 -12.44
CA GLY A 110 -0.01 13.91 -12.62
C GLY A 110 -0.91 14.03 -11.38
N TYR A 111 -0.74 13.19 -10.38
CA TYR A 111 -1.40 13.34 -9.08
C TYR A 111 -0.55 14.22 -8.14
N GLU A 112 -1.23 15.03 -7.32
CA GLU A 112 -0.58 15.99 -6.42
C GLU A 112 0.41 15.33 -5.45
N ASN A 113 0.06 14.15 -4.95
CA ASN A 113 0.87 13.37 -4.01
C ASN A 113 1.83 12.36 -4.68
N HIS A 114 2.07 12.49 -6.01
CA HIS A 114 2.90 11.53 -6.74
C HIS A 114 4.32 11.39 -6.17
N ALA A 115 4.98 12.51 -5.89
CA ALA A 115 6.38 12.50 -5.47
C ALA A 115 6.57 11.80 -4.11
N GLU A 116 5.72 12.10 -3.14
CA GLU A 116 5.74 11.49 -1.81
C GLU A 116 5.35 10.00 -1.88
N SER A 117 4.33 9.69 -2.66
CA SER A 117 3.86 8.32 -2.87
C SER A 117 4.93 7.45 -3.53
N LEU A 118 5.63 7.97 -4.54
CA LEU A 118 6.73 7.30 -5.20
C LEU A 118 7.92 7.09 -4.26
N ALA A 119 8.29 8.11 -3.48
CA ALA A 119 9.37 8.01 -2.52
C ALA A 119 9.09 6.92 -1.46
N PHE A 120 7.87 6.88 -0.93
CA PHE A 120 7.45 5.84 0.01
C PHE A 120 7.50 4.44 -0.64
N ALA A 121 6.94 4.28 -1.84
CA ALA A 121 6.92 3.00 -2.54
C ALA A 121 8.34 2.49 -2.85
N THR A 122 9.26 3.38 -3.21
CA THR A 122 10.67 3.04 -3.47
C THR A 122 11.33 2.52 -2.20
N LEU A 123 11.22 3.25 -1.08
CA LEU A 123 11.76 2.80 0.21
C LEU A 123 11.15 1.46 0.65
N LEU A 124 9.85 1.29 0.48
CA LEU A 124 9.18 0.03 0.83
C LEU A 124 9.71 -1.13 -0.01
N ALA A 125 9.89 -0.95 -1.32
CA ALA A 125 10.44 -1.97 -2.19
C ALA A 125 11.90 -2.32 -1.81
N GLU A 126 12.73 -1.32 -1.50
CA GLU A 126 14.10 -1.51 -1.02
C GLU A 126 14.13 -2.32 0.29
N GLU A 127 13.30 -1.97 1.25
CA GLU A 127 13.23 -2.70 2.54
C GLU A 127 12.70 -4.12 2.37
N MET A 128 11.73 -4.35 1.49
CA MET A 128 11.27 -5.70 1.16
C MET A 128 12.38 -6.53 0.53
N GLN A 129 13.17 -5.95 -0.37
CA GLN A 129 14.33 -6.62 -0.97
C GLN A 129 15.41 -6.92 0.08
N ASN A 130 15.73 -5.97 0.96
CA ASN A 130 16.67 -6.15 2.07
C ASN A 130 16.22 -7.28 3.02
N ALA A 131 14.92 -7.43 3.20
CA ALA A 131 14.32 -8.52 3.97
C ALA A 131 14.30 -9.88 3.22
N GLY A 132 14.78 -9.92 1.98
CA GLY A 132 14.92 -11.13 1.17
C GLY A 132 13.76 -11.40 0.23
N ALA A 133 12.83 -10.46 0.05
CA ALA A 133 11.79 -10.60 -0.94
C ALA A 133 12.35 -10.46 -2.36
N THR A 134 11.83 -11.28 -3.28
CA THR A 134 12.02 -11.05 -4.71
C THR A 134 11.13 -9.88 -5.14
N LEU A 135 11.66 -8.94 -5.90
CA LEU A 135 10.86 -7.88 -6.50
C LEU A 135 10.32 -8.33 -7.85
N ARG A 136 9.06 -8.01 -8.13
CA ARG A 136 8.42 -8.34 -9.40
C ARG A 136 8.79 -7.32 -10.48
N GLY A 137 8.93 -7.80 -11.72
CA GLY A 137 9.23 -6.96 -12.88
C GLY A 137 10.69 -7.03 -13.31
N THR A 138 10.98 -6.48 -14.48
CA THR A 138 12.32 -6.39 -15.05
C THR A 138 12.79 -4.94 -15.02
N GLY A 139 13.89 -4.68 -14.34
CA GLY A 139 14.59 -3.38 -14.42
C GLY A 139 14.14 -2.31 -13.44
N THR A 140 12.98 -2.41 -12.84
CA THR A 140 12.51 -1.50 -11.80
C THR A 140 12.15 -2.28 -10.56
N ALA A 141 12.65 -1.83 -9.47
CA ALA A 141 12.63 -2.47 -8.15
C ALA A 141 11.20 -2.69 -7.56
N GLY A 142 10.31 -3.35 -8.27
CA GLY A 142 8.96 -3.67 -7.80
C GLY A 142 8.00 -2.49 -7.69
N VAL A 143 8.37 -1.31 -8.21
CA VAL A 143 7.50 -0.11 -8.20
C VAL A 143 6.88 0.08 -9.57
N ARG A 144 5.55 0.12 -9.62
CA ARG A 144 4.77 0.17 -10.86
C ARG A 144 3.61 1.14 -10.74
N TYR A 145 3.11 1.64 -11.86
CA TYR A 145 1.90 2.47 -11.92
C TYR A 145 0.73 1.73 -12.52
N GLY A 146 -0.45 1.91 -11.94
CA GLY A 146 -1.71 1.45 -12.52
C GLY A 146 -2.45 2.61 -13.19
N TYR A 147 -2.87 2.39 -14.43
CA TYR A 147 -3.65 3.34 -15.22
C TYR A 147 -4.89 2.70 -15.78
N TYR A 148 -5.79 3.53 -16.31
CA TYR A 148 -6.83 3.09 -17.23
C TYR A 148 -6.55 3.68 -18.60
N ASP A 149 -6.62 2.87 -19.64
CA ASP A 149 -6.51 3.33 -21.02
C ASP A 149 -7.78 4.07 -21.47
N GLU A 150 -7.76 4.60 -22.70
CA GLU A 150 -8.89 5.32 -23.29
C GLU A 150 -10.17 4.47 -23.42
N ASN A 151 -10.05 3.14 -23.39
CA ASN A 151 -11.16 2.20 -23.45
C ASN A 151 -11.62 1.74 -22.05
N GLY A 152 -10.98 2.24 -20.97
CA GLY A 152 -11.27 1.86 -19.59
C GLY A 152 -10.62 0.56 -19.15
N ASN A 153 -9.68 -0.01 -19.92
CA ASN A 153 -8.94 -1.19 -19.51
C ASN A 153 -7.82 -0.80 -18.55
N LYS A 154 -7.63 -1.60 -17.51
CA LYS A 154 -6.53 -1.39 -16.57
C LYS A 154 -5.22 -1.82 -17.19
N ILE A 155 -4.23 -0.95 -17.16
CA ILE A 155 -2.87 -1.20 -17.63
C ILE A 155 -1.87 -0.85 -16.54
N PHE A 156 -0.73 -1.52 -16.56
CA PHE A 156 0.37 -1.25 -15.64
C PHE A 156 1.61 -0.80 -16.42
N ARG A 157 2.38 0.09 -15.81
CA ARG A 157 3.67 0.53 -16.32
C ARG A 157 4.71 0.46 -15.21
N ASP A 158 5.96 0.21 -15.57
CA ASP A 158 7.06 0.34 -14.64
C ASP A 158 7.27 1.81 -14.22
N SER A 159 7.96 2.03 -13.11
CA SER A 159 8.19 3.36 -12.55
C SER A 159 8.98 4.30 -13.46
N ASP A 160 9.74 3.77 -14.41
CA ASP A 160 10.38 4.53 -15.48
C ASP A 160 9.47 4.86 -16.67
N ASP A 161 8.21 4.42 -16.62
CA ASP A 161 7.15 4.61 -17.60
C ASP A 161 7.47 4.05 -19.01
N THR A 162 8.45 3.17 -19.12
CA THR A 162 8.92 2.64 -20.40
C THR A 162 8.25 1.33 -20.80
N THR A 163 7.80 0.53 -19.84
CA THR A 163 7.23 -0.78 -20.08
C THR A 163 5.75 -0.81 -19.74
N VAL A 164 4.93 -1.22 -20.69
CA VAL A 164 3.49 -1.40 -20.51
C VAL A 164 3.18 -2.88 -20.39
N TYR A 165 2.53 -3.27 -19.30
CA TYR A 165 2.05 -4.63 -19.09
C TYR A 165 0.53 -4.65 -19.19
N ALA A 166 -0.01 -5.60 -19.94
CA ALA A 166 -1.44 -5.90 -19.85
C ALA A 166 -1.73 -6.50 -18.46
N TYR A 167 -2.93 -6.24 -17.97
CA TYR A 167 -3.43 -6.90 -16.78
C TYR A 167 -3.77 -8.35 -17.16
N ASP A 168 -3.15 -9.32 -16.46
CA ASP A 168 -3.50 -10.75 -16.54
C ASP A 168 -4.60 -11.06 -15.54
#